data_8699bc0d6b4b2c146270bd6ec12b6b96
#
_entry.id   8699bc0d6b4b2c146270bd6ec12b6b96
#
_cell.length_a   1.000
_cell.length_b   1.000
_cell.length_c   1.000
_cell.angle_alpha   90.00
_cell.angle_beta   90.00
_cell.angle_gamma   90.00
#
_symmetry.space_group_name_H-M   'P 1'
#
loop_
_entity.id
_entity.type
_entity.pdbx_description
1 polymer ?
#
loop_
_entity_poly.entity_id
_entity_poly.type
_entity_poly.pdbx_seq_one_letter_code
_entity_poly.pdbx_strand_id
1 'polypeptide(L)'
;MTPAGSLLVARDLHKSYGSTPALDGASFSVHPGEIVAVLGPSGSGKSTLLHCLAGIITPDSGTVSYAGRELSAMSDAERSALRRSDFGFVFQFGQLVPELTCVENVALPLRLSGTRRKDAERTALRWMERLEVDDLGAKRPGEVSGGQGQRVAIARALVSSPKVIFADEPTGALDSLNGERVMQLLGEAARSANVAVVLVTHEARVAAYSDRDVTVRDGRARDLEHTA
;
A
#
# COMPACT_ATOMS: atom_id res chain seq x y z
N MET A 1 14.76 15.97 13.58
CA MET A 1 13.65 15.60 14.50
C MET A 1 12.56 14.92 13.68
N THR A 2 11.94 13.86 14.18
CA THR A 2 10.79 13.24 13.50
C THR A 2 9.58 14.15 13.71
N PRO A 3 8.77 14.45 12.65
CA PRO A 3 7.53 15.21 12.87
C PRO A 3 6.70 14.53 13.94
N ALA A 4 6.20 15.31 14.91
CA ALA A 4 5.48 14.76 16.05
C ALA A 4 4.24 14.01 15.57
N GLY A 5 4.10 12.73 15.91
CA GLY A 5 2.94 11.92 15.57
C GLY A 5 2.98 11.18 14.23
N SER A 6 4.04 11.31 13.40
CA SER A 6 4.14 10.58 12.14
C SER A 6 4.31 9.07 12.38
N LEU A 7 3.58 8.26 11.60
CA LEU A 7 3.64 6.80 11.64
C LEU A 7 4.81 6.25 10.83
N LEU A 8 4.99 6.80 9.62
CA LEU A 8 6.05 6.40 8.69
C LEU A 8 6.76 7.65 8.19
N VAL A 9 8.10 7.67 8.20
CA VAL A 9 8.91 8.82 7.79
C VAL A 9 10.10 8.33 6.98
N ALA A 10 10.31 8.95 5.82
CA ALA A 10 11.52 8.82 5.01
C ALA A 10 12.27 10.15 5.01
N ARG A 11 13.60 10.10 5.08
CA ARG A 11 14.47 11.27 5.08
C ARG A 11 15.61 11.08 4.12
N ASP A 12 15.72 12.01 3.18
CA ASP A 12 16.84 12.15 2.26
C ASP A 12 17.21 10.82 1.57
N LEU A 13 16.19 10.12 1.04
CA LEU A 13 16.40 8.81 0.43
C LEU A 13 17.08 8.95 -0.94
N HIS A 14 18.16 8.21 -1.10
CA HIS A 14 18.84 8.01 -2.37
C HIS A 14 18.78 6.53 -2.77
N LYS A 15 18.48 6.28 -4.05
CA LYS A 15 18.48 4.93 -4.63
C LYS A 15 18.83 4.99 -6.09
N SER A 16 19.79 4.16 -6.51
CA SER A 16 20.20 4.04 -7.92
C SER A 16 20.09 2.59 -8.39
N TYR A 17 19.81 2.42 -9.67
CA TYR A 17 19.87 1.16 -10.38
C TYR A 17 20.95 1.27 -11.46
N GLY A 18 22.11 0.68 -11.18
CA GLY A 18 23.32 0.93 -11.97
C GLY A 18 23.70 2.41 -11.93
N SER A 19 23.79 3.07 -13.09
CA SER A 19 24.11 4.51 -13.19
C SER A 19 22.88 5.42 -13.15
N THR A 20 21.66 4.87 -13.08
CA THR A 20 20.42 5.66 -13.13
C THR A 20 19.89 5.92 -11.71
N PRO A 21 19.88 7.18 -11.23
CA PRO A 21 19.27 7.52 -9.97
C PRO A 21 17.74 7.41 -10.09
N ALA A 22 17.12 6.67 -9.17
CA ALA A 22 15.67 6.54 -9.06
C ALA A 22 15.12 7.41 -7.91
N LEU A 23 15.90 7.60 -6.83
CA LEU A 23 15.63 8.58 -5.78
C LEU A 23 16.89 9.42 -5.58
N ASP A 24 16.70 10.74 -5.40
CA ASP A 24 17.76 11.73 -5.21
C ASP A 24 17.37 12.76 -4.14
N GLY A 25 17.39 12.33 -2.87
CA GLY A 25 17.02 13.16 -1.73
C GLY A 25 15.51 13.20 -1.45
N ALA A 26 14.80 12.09 -1.68
CA ALA A 26 13.36 12.02 -1.43
C ALA A 26 13.06 11.98 0.07
N SER A 27 12.15 12.86 0.53
CA SER A 27 11.66 12.88 1.90
C SER A 27 10.13 12.82 1.90
N PHE A 28 9.55 12.07 2.86
CA PHE A 28 8.12 11.76 2.92
C PHE A 28 7.70 11.45 4.35
N SER A 29 6.47 11.79 4.70
CA SER A 29 5.86 11.37 5.96
C SER A 29 4.40 10.98 5.77
N VAL A 30 3.85 10.16 6.68
CA VAL A 30 2.40 9.89 6.78
C VAL A 30 2.03 9.67 8.24
N HIS A 31 0.83 10.16 8.61
CA HIS A 31 0.26 10.02 9.94
C HIS A 31 -0.68 8.81 10.04
N PRO A 32 -1.00 8.32 11.25
CA PRO A 32 -2.02 7.28 11.42
C PRO A 32 -3.37 7.72 10.81
N GLY A 33 -3.99 6.85 10.02
CA GLY A 33 -5.29 7.09 9.39
C GLY A 33 -5.29 8.07 8.22
N GLU A 34 -4.16 8.66 7.87
CA GLU A 34 -4.01 9.61 6.77
C GLU A 34 -3.89 8.88 5.42
N ILE A 35 -4.53 9.43 4.38
CA ILE A 35 -4.37 8.98 2.99
C ILE A 35 -3.53 10.02 2.25
N VAL A 36 -2.32 9.65 1.83
CA VAL A 36 -1.40 10.53 1.10
C VAL A 36 -1.21 10.01 -0.33
N ALA A 37 -1.49 10.86 -1.32
CA ALA A 37 -1.19 10.56 -2.71
C ALA A 37 0.25 10.94 -3.06
N VAL A 38 0.94 10.06 -3.78
CA VAL A 38 2.28 10.29 -4.35
C VAL A 38 2.12 10.43 -5.86
N LEU A 39 2.22 11.66 -6.34
CA LEU A 39 2.02 12.05 -7.73
C LEU A 39 3.34 12.21 -8.49
N GLY A 40 3.31 12.08 -9.80
CA GLY A 40 4.45 12.37 -10.67
C GLY A 40 4.41 11.58 -11.99
N PRO A 41 5.21 11.97 -12.99
CA PRO A 41 5.27 11.28 -14.28
C PRO A 41 5.81 9.85 -14.15
N SER A 42 5.61 9.03 -15.17
CA SER A 42 6.22 7.70 -15.23
C SER A 42 7.75 7.82 -15.16
N GLY A 43 8.38 6.90 -14.41
CA GLY A 43 9.84 6.93 -14.20
C GLY A 43 10.35 7.95 -13.20
N SER A 44 9.51 8.75 -12.54
CA SER A 44 9.96 9.78 -11.59
C SER A 44 10.46 9.24 -10.23
N GLY A 45 10.34 7.93 -9.96
CA GLY A 45 10.79 7.32 -8.71
C GLY A 45 9.67 6.94 -7.71
N LYS A 46 8.39 7.14 -8.04
CA LYS A 46 7.24 6.87 -7.13
C LYS A 46 7.22 5.44 -6.59
N SER A 47 7.25 4.43 -7.46
CA SER A 47 7.24 3.03 -7.02
C SER A 47 8.51 2.66 -6.24
N THR A 48 9.66 3.25 -6.58
CA THR A 48 10.90 3.08 -5.80
C THR A 48 10.74 3.68 -4.40
N LEU A 49 10.17 4.87 -4.28
CA LEU A 49 9.86 5.49 -3.00
C LEU A 49 8.92 4.59 -2.17
N LEU A 50 7.81 4.14 -2.77
CA LEU A 50 6.85 3.24 -2.12
C LEU A 50 7.53 1.95 -1.63
N HIS A 51 8.38 1.32 -2.45
CA HIS A 51 9.11 0.11 -2.07
C HIS A 51 10.15 0.34 -0.96
N CYS A 52 10.80 1.51 -0.92
CA CYS A 52 11.67 1.89 0.19
C CYS A 52 10.87 2.09 1.48
N LEU A 53 9.75 2.81 1.42
CA LEU A 53 8.84 3.02 2.55
C LEU A 53 8.31 1.70 3.12
N ALA A 54 7.99 0.74 2.25
CA ALA A 54 7.52 -0.59 2.63
C ALA A 54 8.63 -1.55 3.10
N GLY A 55 9.90 -1.12 3.10
CA GLY A 55 11.03 -1.95 3.45
C GLY A 55 11.25 -3.16 2.52
N ILE A 56 10.73 -3.07 1.27
CA ILE A 56 10.98 -4.06 0.20
C ILE A 56 12.37 -3.84 -0.39
N ILE A 57 12.71 -2.57 -0.63
CA ILE A 57 14.03 -2.15 -1.14
C ILE A 57 14.73 -1.34 -0.04
N THR A 58 16.00 -1.63 0.18
CA THR A 58 16.86 -0.80 1.04
C THR A 58 17.39 0.37 0.21
N PRO A 59 17.24 1.62 0.66
CA PRO A 59 17.88 2.77 0.01
C PRO A 59 19.40 2.67 0.09
N ASP A 60 20.10 3.34 -0.81
CA ASP A 60 21.57 3.39 -0.81
C ASP A 60 22.09 4.36 0.28
N SER A 61 21.30 5.41 0.58
CA SER A 61 21.50 6.30 1.73
C SER A 61 20.16 6.95 2.14
N GLY A 62 20.17 7.65 3.28
CA GLY A 62 18.97 8.16 3.93
C GLY A 62 18.36 7.13 4.89
N THR A 63 17.23 7.47 5.49
CA THR A 63 16.59 6.62 6.50
C THR A 63 15.10 6.51 6.29
N VAL A 64 14.55 5.33 6.59
CA VAL A 64 13.10 5.10 6.70
C VAL A 64 12.82 4.64 8.12
N SER A 65 11.90 5.32 8.82
CA SER A 65 11.45 4.92 10.15
C SER A 65 9.95 4.67 10.17
N TYR A 66 9.53 3.60 10.85
CA TYR A 66 8.16 3.20 11.09
C TYR A 66 7.90 3.07 12.58
N ALA A 67 6.90 3.78 13.10
CA ALA A 67 6.54 3.79 14.53
C ALA A 67 7.79 4.04 15.44
N GLY A 68 8.68 4.95 15.03
CA GLY A 68 9.91 5.29 15.74
C GLY A 68 11.06 4.29 15.57
N ARG A 69 10.88 3.19 14.83
CA ARG A 69 11.92 2.19 14.57
C ARG A 69 12.48 2.37 13.17
N GLU A 70 13.79 2.36 13.02
CA GLU A 70 14.47 2.53 11.73
C GLU A 70 14.42 1.23 10.91
N LEU A 71 13.65 1.24 9.81
CA LEU A 71 13.52 0.10 8.89
C LEU A 71 14.83 -0.22 8.17
N SER A 72 15.62 0.80 7.85
CA SER A 72 16.89 0.65 7.13
C SER A 72 17.89 -0.17 7.95
N ALA A 73 17.80 -0.14 9.28
CA ALA A 73 18.68 -0.89 10.19
C ALA A 73 18.16 -2.32 10.51
N MET A 74 16.91 -2.65 10.10
CA MET A 74 16.32 -3.96 10.37
C MET A 74 16.89 -5.04 9.44
N SER A 75 16.99 -6.25 9.95
CA SER A 75 17.23 -7.45 9.14
C SER A 75 16.06 -7.71 8.17
N ASP A 76 16.32 -8.49 7.14
CA ASP A 76 15.30 -8.87 6.15
C ASP A 76 14.14 -9.66 6.79
N ALA A 77 14.44 -10.49 7.79
CA ALA A 77 13.45 -11.23 8.57
C ALA A 77 12.52 -10.31 9.35
N GLU A 78 13.05 -9.25 9.98
CA GLU A 78 12.26 -8.26 10.72
C GLU A 78 11.38 -7.44 9.78
N ARG A 79 11.92 -6.95 8.64
CA ARG A 79 11.13 -6.26 7.62
C ARG A 79 10.03 -7.15 7.06
N SER A 80 10.32 -8.45 6.82
CA SER A 80 9.33 -9.42 6.36
C SER A 80 8.24 -9.68 7.40
N ALA A 81 8.58 -9.67 8.70
CA ALA A 81 7.58 -9.76 9.77
C ALA A 81 6.64 -8.54 9.77
N LEU A 82 7.18 -7.32 9.65
CA LEU A 82 6.38 -6.10 9.53
C LEU A 82 5.44 -6.11 8.31
N ARG A 83 5.95 -6.56 7.15
CA ARG A 83 5.10 -6.68 5.93
C ARG A 83 3.95 -7.66 6.11
N ARG A 84 4.08 -8.68 6.96
CA ARG A 84 2.99 -9.61 7.25
C ARG A 84 1.97 -9.09 8.27
N SER A 85 2.40 -8.28 9.25
CA SER A 85 1.55 -7.86 10.36
C SER A 85 0.97 -6.46 10.17
N ASP A 86 1.81 -5.51 9.77
CA ASP A 86 1.51 -4.07 9.86
C ASP A 86 1.31 -3.42 8.49
N PHE A 87 1.71 -4.06 7.38
CA PHE A 87 1.64 -3.50 6.05
C PHE A 87 0.71 -4.30 5.13
N GLY A 88 -0.19 -3.58 4.44
CA GLY A 88 -1.01 -4.11 3.36
C GLY A 88 -0.50 -3.64 2.00
N PHE A 89 -0.75 -4.42 0.94
CA PHE A 89 -0.32 -4.08 -0.42
C PHE A 89 -1.46 -4.23 -1.41
N VAL A 90 -1.65 -3.19 -2.24
CA VAL A 90 -2.56 -3.17 -3.38
C VAL A 90 -1.78 -2.74 -4.61
N PHE A 91 -1.73 -3.58 -5.64
CA PHE A 91 -1.00 -3.33 -6.88
C PHE A 91 -1.96 -3.12 -8.05
N GLN A 92 -1.47 -2.54 -9.15
CA GLN A 92 -2.23 -2.17 -10.34
C GLN A 92 -3.11 -3.29 -10.92
N PHE A 93 -2.63 -4.55 -10.89
CA PHE A 93 -3.35 -5.72 -11.40
C PHE A 93 -3.86 -6.64 -10.28
N GLY A 94 -4.00 -6.13 -9.04
CA GLY A 94 -4.38 -6.91 -7.87
C GLY A 94 -3.36 -7.95 -7.44
N GLN A 95 -2.61 -8.54 -8.36
CA GLN A 95 -1.61 -9.59 -8.14
C GLN A 95 -2.12 -10.70 -7.20
N LEU A 96 -3.30 -11.22 -7.50
CA LEU A 96 -3.86 -12.37 -6.80
C LEU A 96 -3.15 -13.64 -7.25
N VAL A 97 -3.01 -14.60 -6.35
CA VAL A 97 -2.44 -15.92 -6.64
C VAL A 97 -3.46 -16.70 -7.46
N PRO A 98 -3.19 -17.03 -8.73
CA PRO A 98 -4.19 -17.59 -9.65
C PRO A 98 -4.68 -18.99 -9.27
N GLU A 99 -3.88 -19.75 -8.53
CA GLU A 99 -4.19 -21.12 -8.07
C GLU A 99 -5.15 -21.13 -6.86
N LEU A 100 -5.24 -20.00 -6.14
CA LEU A 100 -6.10 -19.83 -4.97
C LEU A 100 -7.45 -19.24 -5.35
N THR A 101 -8.50 -19.62 -4.63
CA THR A 101 -9.80 -18.92 -4.71
C THR A 101 -9.69 -17.49 -4.16
N CYS A 102 -10.71 -16.65 -4.40
CA CYS A 102 -10.75 -15.30 -3.88
C CYS A 102 -10.68 -15.28 -2.34
N VAL A 103 -11.45 -16.12 -1.66
CA VAL A 103 -11.40 -16.19 -0.19
C VAL A 103 -10.04 -16.67 0.32
N GLU A 104 -9.39 -17.62 -0.35
CA GLU A 104 -8.05 -18.08 0.01
C GLU A 104 -6.99 -16.99 -0.24
N ASN A 105 -7.11 -16.22 -1.31
CA ASN A 105 -6.26 -15.06 -1.56
C ASN A 105 -6.38 -14.03 -0.42
N VAL A 106 -7.60 -13.68 -0.02
CA VAL A 106 -7.83 -12.74 1.09
C VAL A 106 -7.32 -13.30 2.41
N ALA A 107 -7.52 -14.59 2.68
CA ALA A 107 -7.08 -15.25 3.90
C ALA A 107 -5.54 -15.44 3.98
N LEU A 108 -4.83 -15.34 2.86
CA LEU A 108 -3.41 -15.70 2.76
C LEU A 108 -2.50 -15.01 3.79
N PRO A 109 -2.58 -13.68 4.03
CA PRO A 109 -1.74 -13.02 5.04
C PRO A 109 -1.94 -13.60 6.45
N LEU A 110 -3.17 -13.91 6.84
CA LEU A 110 -3.48 -14.53 8.13
C LEU A 110 -2.93 -15.96 8.20
N ARG A 111 -3.02 -16.70 7.11
CA ARG A 111 -2.45 -18.09 7.03
C ARG A 111 -0.94 -18.07 7.19
N LEU A 112 -0.25 -17.14 6.54
CA LEU A 112 1.20 -16.93 6.66
C LEU A 112 1.62 -16.50 8.07
N SER A 113 0.70 -15.88 8.82
CA SER A 113 0.89 -15.50 10.23
C SER A 113 0.47 -16.60 11.21
N GLY A 114 0.15 -17.83 10.73
CA GLY A 114 -0.16 -18.98 11.57
C GLY A 114 -1.64 -19.13 11.99
N THR A 115 -2.54 -18.25 11.52
CA THR A 115 -3.99 -18.37 11.82
C THR A 115 -4.55 -19.66 11.20
N ARG A 116 -5.42 -20.37 11.92
CA ARG A 116 -6.08 -21.60 11.42
C ARG A 116 -6.95 -21.27 10.20
N ARG A 117 -7.00 -22.18 9.21
CA ARG A 117 -7.70 -21.98 7.94
C ARG A 117 -9.14 -21.47 8.13
N LYS A 118 -9.97 -22.13 8.93
CA LYS A 118 -11.35 -21.74 9.16
C LYS A 118 -11.51 -20.32 9.73
N ASP A 119 -10.62 -19.93 10.63
CA ASP A 119 -10.66 -18.59 11.24
C ASP A 119 -10.19 -17.51 10.27
N ALA A 120 -9.16 -17.80 9.47
CA ALA A 120 -8.67 -16.91 8.43
C ALA A 120 -9.72 -16.70 7.32
N GLU A 121 -10.36 -17.77 6.82
CA GLU A 121 -11.43 -17.69 5.82
C GLU A 121 -12.65 -16.94 6.36
N ARG A 122 -13.06 -17.16 7.61
CA ARG A 122 -14.15 -16.41 8.24
C ARG A 122 -13.85 -14.91 8.31
N THR A 123 -12.62 -14.53 8.65
CA THR A 123 -12.20 -13.12 8.65
C THR A 123 -12.12 -12.57 7.23
N ALA A 124 -11.64 -13.35 6.28
CA ALA A 124 -11.60 -12.98 4.87
C ALA A 124 -12.98 -12.66 4.32
N LEU A 125 -13.98 -13.53 4.56
CA LEU A 125 -15.36 -13.32 4.11
C LEU A 125 -15.97 -12.02 4.64
N ARG A 126 -15.70 -11.62 5.89
CA ARG A 126 -16.17 -10.34 6.44
C ARG A 126 -15.57 -9.14 5.70
N TRP A 127 -14.32 -9.20 5.28
CA TRP A 127 -13.71 -8.16 4.48
C TRP A 127 -14.21 -8.17 3.04
N MET A 128 -14.48 -9.36 2.48
CA MET A 128 -15.07 -9.49 1.16
C MET A 128 -16.50 -8.91 1.11
N GLU A 129 -17.31 -9.14 2.16
CA GLU A 129 -18.64 -8.52 2.31
C GLU A 129 -18.54 -6.99 2.32
N ARG A 130 -17.62 -6.41 3.12
CA ARG A 130 -17.40 -4.96 3.17
C ARG A 130 -16.92 -4.37 1.85
N LEU A 131 -16.29 -5.15 1.01
CA LEU A 131 -15.80 -4.78 -0.33
C LEU A 131 -16.75 -5.24 -1.44
N GLU A 132 -17.95 -5.73 -1.11
CA GLU A 132 -19.01 -6.14 -2.06
C GLU A 132 -18.53 -7.21 -3.06
N VAL A 133 -17.83 -8.24 -2.56
CA VAL A 133 -17.28 -9.36 -3.34
C VAL A 133 -17.38 -10.71 -2.61
N ASP A 134 -18.27 -10.83 -1.64
CA ASP A 134 -18.46 -12.04 -0.83
C ASP A 134 -19.02 -13.21 -1.65
N ASP A 135 -19.83 -12.92 -2.67
CA ASP A 135 -20.35 -13.90 -3.64
C ASP A 135 -19.25 -14.53 -4.52
N LEU A 136 -18.06 -13.94 -4.53
CA LEU A 136 -16.92 -14.41 -5.33
C LEU A 136 -15.99 -15.35 -4.57
N GLY A 137 -16.28 -15.66 -3.31
CA GLY A 137 -15.36 -16.39 -2.43
C GLY A 137 -14.80 -17.70 -2.99
N ALA A 138 -15.64 -18.47 -3.68
CA ALA A 138 -15.26 -19.76 -4.29
C ALA A 138 -14.61 -19.63 -5.68
N LYS A 139 -14.70 -18.45 -6.34
CA LYS A 139 -14.13 -18.22 -7.67
C LYS A 139 -12.62 -18.01 -7.59
N ARG A 140 -11.94 -18.24 -8.72
CA ARG A 140 -10.52 -17.94 -8.90
C ARG A 140 -10.32 -16.59 -9.61
N PRO A 141 -9.13 -15.97 -9.51
CA PRO A 141 -8.87 -14.68 -10.15
C PRO A 141 -9.21 -14.58 -11.64
N GLY A 142 -9.04 -15.67 -12.40
CA GLY A 142 -9.39 -15.71 -13.83
C GLY A 142 -10.91 -15.72 -14.13
N GLU A 143 -11.76 -15.85 -13.10
CA GLU A 143 -13.21 -15.95 -13.22
C GLU A 143 -13.93 -14.68 -12.76
N VAL A 144 -13.18 -13.63 -12.41
CA VAL A 144 -13.71 -12.36 -11.93
C VAL A 144 -13.27 -11.18 -12.79
N SER A 145 -14.06 -10.10 -12.83
CA SER A 145 -13.67 -8.89 -13.57
C SER A 145 -12.48 -8.19 -12.90
N GLY A 146 -11.77 -7.30 -13.63
CA GLY A 146 -10.65 -6.54 -13.11
C GLY A 146 -11.02 -5.74 -11.84
N GLY A 147 -12.15 -5.05 -11.84
CA GLY A 147 -12.63 -4.30 -10.67
C GLY A 147 -13.01 -5.20 -9.48
N GLN A 148 -13.57 -6.38 -9.74
CA GLN A 148 -13.83 -7.39 -8.71
C GLN A 148 -12.52 -7.92 -8.12
N GLY A 149 -11.56 -8.29 -8.97
CA GLY A 149 -10.23 -8.74 -8.54
C GLY A 149 -9.50 -7.69 -7.71
N GLN A 150 -9.64 -6.41 -8.08
CA GLN A 150 -9.03 -5.32 -7.32
C GLN A 150 -9.67 -5.15 -5.93
N ARG A 151 -11.01 -5.29 -5.81
CA ARG A 151 -11.69 -5.27 -4.51
C ARG A 151 -11.29 -6.46 -3.63
N VAL A 152 -11.09 -7.64 -4.22
CA VAL A 152 -10.50 -8.81 -3.53
C VAL A 152 -9.07 -8.51 -3.05
N ALA A 153 -8.24 -7.83 -3.86
CA ALA A 153 -6.89 -7.44 -3.45
C ALA A 153 -6.88 -6.41 -2.30
N ILE A 154 -7.85 -5.48 -2.29
CA ILE A 154 -8.03 -4.55 -1.15
C ILE A 154 -8.45 -5.31 0.11
N ALA A 155 -9.39 -6.26 0.00
CA ALA A 155 -9.78 -7.12 1.13
C ALA A 155 -8.57 -7.88 1.68
N ARG A 156 -7.70 -8.42 0.81
CA ARG A 156 -6.44 -9.08 1.20
C ARG A 156 -5.49 -8.13 1.92
N ALA A 157 -5.37 -6.88 1.45
CA ALA A 157 -4.51 -5.90 2.08
C ALA A 157 -4.99 -5.53 3.50
N LEU A 158 -6.31 -5.53 3.74
CA LEU A 158 -6.92 -5.13 5.00
C LEU A 158 -7.09 -6.25 6.03
N VAL A 159 -7.06 -7.54 5.60
CA VAL A 159 -7.44 -8.70 6.42
C VAL A 159 -6.59 -8.89 7.68
N SER A 160 -5.30 -8.49 7.63
CA SER A 160 -4.37 -8.53 8.76
C SER A 160 -4.51 -7.35 9.73
N SER A 161 -5.47 -6.44 9.49
CA SER A 161 -5.62 -5.18 10.23
C SER A 161 -4.32 -4.35 10.22
N PRO A 162 -3.78 -4.04 9.03
CA PRO A 162 -2.52 -3.33 8.90
C PRO A 162 -2.60 -1.92 9.49
N LYS A 163 -1.44 -1.31 9.71
CA LYS A 163 -1.32 0.10 10.08
C LYS A 163 -1.12 1.00 8.87
N VAL A 164 -0.51 0.47 7.80
CA VAL A 164 -0.27 1.18 6.54
C VAL A 164 -0.65 0.29 5.36
N ILE A 165 -1.35 0.85 4.38
CA ILE A 165 -1.55 0.25 3.05
C ILE A 165 -0.69 1.00 2.05
N PHE A 166 0.08 0.25 1.27
CA PHE A 166 0.82 0.73 0.10
C PHE A 166 0.04 0.36 -1.15
N ALA A 167 -0.47 1.36 -1.87
CA ALA A 167 -1.26 1.18 -3.09
C ALA A 167 -0.49 1.76 -4.29
N ASP A 168 -0.04 0.90 -5.20
CA ASP A 168 0.67 1.31 -6.41
C ASP A 168 -0.27 1.20 -7.62
N GLU A 169 -0.72 2.35 -8.16
CA GLU A 169 -1.63 2.49 -9.29
C GLU A 169 -2.90 1.59 -9.15
N PRO A 170 -3.64 1.66 -8.03
CA PRO A 170 -4.69 0.67 -7.72
C PRO A 170 -5.85 0.65 -8.72
N THR A 171 -5.97 1.65 -9.59
CA THR A 171 -7.02 1.78 -10.61
C THR A 171 -6.51 1.75 -12.03
N GLY A 172 -5.19 1.68 -12.25
CA GLY A 172 -4.57 1.85 -13.55
C GLY A 172 -4.91 0.79 -14.61
N ALA A 173 -5.60 -0.30 -14.22
CA ALA A 173 -6.10 -1.35 -15.12
C ALA A 173 -7.63 -1.34 -15.24
N LEU A 174 -8.34 -0.33 -14.69
CA LEU A 174 -9.79 -0.29 -14.59
C LEU A 174 -10.37 0.84 -15.46
N ASP A 175 -11.59 0.66 -15.94
CA ASP A 175 -12.38 1.77 -16.45
C ASP A 175 -12.73 2.77 -15.33
N SER A 176 -13.17 3.95 -15.72
CA SER A 176 -13.41 5.06 -14.79
C SER A 176 -14.42 4.73 -13.69
N LEU A 177 -15.53 4.05 -14.02
CA LEU A 177 -16.58 3.74 -13.05
C LEU A 177 -16.12 2.72 -12.01
N ASN A 178 -15.46 1.64 -12.46
CA ASN A 178 -14.88 0.64 -11.56
C ASN A 178 -13.75 1.23 -10.72
N GLY A 179 -12.92 2.11 -11.30
CA GLY A 179 -11.85 2.81 -10.60
C GLY A 179 -12.37 3.69 -9.46
N GLU A 180 -13.40 4.50 -9.72
CA GLU A 180 -14.07 5.32 -8.69
C GLU A 180 -14.63 4.47 -7.55
N ARG A 181 -15.34 3.37 -7.88
CA ARG A 181 -15.88 2.47 -6.86
C ARG A 181 -14.78 1.82 -6.01
N VAL A 182 -13.68 1.39 -6.62
CA VAL A 182 -12.51 0.83 -5.93
C VAL A 182 -11.90 1.85 -4.97
N MET A 183 -11.71 3.10 -5.40
CA MET A 183 -11.13 4.15 -4.55
C MET A 183 -12.06 4.55 -3.40
N GLN A 184 -13.36 4.65 -3.66
CA GLN A 184 -14.35 4.90 -2.62
C GLN A 184 -14.30 3.83 -1.52
N LEU A 185 -14.37 2.55 -1.90
CA LEU A 185 -14.34 1.42 -0.96
C LEU A 185 -13.01 1.35 -0.18
N LEU A 186 -11.86 1.59 -0.85
CA LEU A 186 -10.55 1.66 -0.20
C LEU A 186 -10.53 2.78 0.84
N GLY A 187 -10.97 3.99 0.48
CA GLY A 187 -10.99 5.13 1.38
C GLY A 187 -11.90 4.93 2.59
N GLU A 188 -13.13 4.42 2.37
CA GLU A 188 -14.08 4.12 3.45
C GLU A 188 -13.52 3.05 4.40
N ALA A 189 -12.97 1.96 3.86
CA ALA A 189 -12.41 0.86 4.65
C ALA A 189 -11.18 1.32 5.45
N ALA A 190 -10.28 2.08 4.84
CA ALA A 190 -9.07 2.60 5.49
C ALA A 190 -9.43 3.56 6.64
N ARG A 191 -10.31 4.54 6.40
CA ARG A 191 -10.77 5.48 7.43
C ARG A 191 -11.49 4.77 8.59
N SER A 192 -12.40 3.82 8.28
CA SER A 192 -13.14 3.08 9.31
C SER A 192 -12.22 2.20 10.19
N ALA A 193 -11.09 1.76 9.66
CA ALA A 193 -10.10 0.94 10.36
C ALA A 193 -8.92 1.76 10.91
N ASN A 194 -8.91 3.08 10.72
CA ASN A 194 -7.81 3.99 11.08
C ASN A 194 -6.46 3.55 10.50
N VAL A 195 -6.44 3.17 9.22
CA VAL A 195 -5.28 2.71 8.47
C VAL A 195 -4.73 3.84 7.62
N ALA A 196 -3.42 4.11 7.69
CA ALA A 196 -2.76 5.04 6.79
C ALA A 196 -2.66 4.44 5.37
N VAL A 197 -2.76 5.28 4.34
CA VAL A 197 -2.62 4.84 2.94
C VAL A 197 -1.57 5.69 2.23
N VAL A 198 -0.57 5.05 1.64
CA VAL A 198 0.36 5.66 0.69
C VAL A 198 -0.10 5.24 -0.72
N LEU A 199 -0.67 6.19 -1.45
CA LEU A 199 -1.30 5.97 -2.75
C LEU A 199 -0.44 6.53 -3.87
N VAL A 200 0.22 5.68 -4.63
CA VAL A 200 0.94 6.09 -5.84
C VAL A 200 -0.02 6.13 -7.02
N THR A 201 -0.07 7.26 -7.71
CA THR A 201 -0.86 7.41 -8.93
C THR A 201 -0.32 8.55 -9.81
N HIS A 202 -0.65 8.52 -11.09
CA HIS A 202 -0.45 9.64 -12.01
C HIS A 202 -1.77 10.35 -12.37
N GLU A 203 -2.91 9.85 -11.85
CA GLU A 203 -4.24 10.37 -12.14
C GLU A 203 -4.72 11.34 -11.06
N ALA A 204 -4.98 12.60 -11.40
CA ALA A 204 -5.47 13.62 -10.47
C ALA A 204 -6.82 13.24 -9.83
N ARG A 205 -7.71 12.55 -10.58
CA ARG A 205 -9.00 12.07 -10.06
C ARG A 205 -8.84 11.04 -8.93
N VAL A 206 -7.80 10.19 -9.01
CA VAL A 206 -7.48 9.19 -7.98
C VAL A 206 -6.86 9.87 -6.76
N ALA A 207 -5.99 10.85 -6.98
CA ALA A 207 -5.42 11.66 -5.91
C ALA A 207 -6.47 12.47 -5.13
N ALA A 208 -7.61 12.82 -5.73
CA ALA A 208 -8.70 13.53 -5.04
C ALA A 208 -9.33 12.73 -3.88
N TYR A 209 -9.04 11.45 -3.73
CA TYR A 209 -9.44 10.64 -2.57
C TYR A 209 -8.47 10.73 -1.39
N SER A 210 -7.30 11.38 -1.56
CA SER A 210 -6.32 11.59 -0.49
C SER A 210 -6.62 12.84 0.34
N ASP A 211 -6.04 12.90 1.53
CA ASP A 211 -6.11 14.06 2.41
C ASP A 211 -5.09 15.14 1.99
N ARG A 212 -3.99 14.72 1.38
CA ARG A 212 -2.99 15.58 0.72
C ARG A 212 -2.21 14.82 -0.35
N ASP A 213 -1.45 15.55 -1.15
CA ASP A 213 -0.58 14.99 -2.19
C ASP A 213 0.88 15.45 -2.05
N VAL A 214 1.76 14.58 -2.52
CA VAL A 214 3.21 14.79 -2.60
C VAL A 214 3.66 14.54 -4.02
N THR A 215 4.31 15.52 -4.64
CA THR A 215 4.83 15.36 -6.00
C THR A 215 6.26 14.83 -6.00
N VAL A 216 6.49 13.74 -6.75
CA VAL A 216 7.82 13.20 -7.03
C VAL A 216 8.24 13.58 -8.44
N ARG A 217 9.39 14.26 -8.58
CA ARG A 217 10.02 14.61 -9.86
C ARG A 217 11.51 14.31 -9.81
N ASP A 218 12.01 13.58 -10.80
CA ASP A 218 13.42 13.23 -10.95
C ASP A 218 14.03 12.65 -9.65
N GLY A 219 13.30 11.72 -9.03
CA GLY A 219 13.69 11.08 -7.77
C GLY A 219 13.57 11.96 -6.52
N ARG A 220 13.10 13.19 -6.63
CA ARG A 220 12.99 14.14 -5.52
C ARG A 220 11.55 14.29 -5.07
N ALA A 221 11.35 14.21 -3.76
CA ALA A 221 10.10 14.57 -3.08
C ALA A 221 10.45 15.38 -1.84
N ARG A 222 9.77 16.50 -1.61
CA ARG A 222 9.92 17.28 -0.38
C ARG A 222 8.55 17.41 0.26
N ASP A 223 8.32 16.51 1.20
CA ASP A 223 7.14 16.51 2.04
C ASP A 223 7.53 16.12 3.46
N LEU A 224 8.27 16.97 4.09
CA LEU A 224 8.31 17.02 5.54
C LEU A 224 7.40 18.18 5.89
N GLU A 225 6.24 17.91 6.53
CA GLU A 225 5.36 18.96 7.03
C GLU A 225 6.19 20.11 7.60
N HIS A 226 5.80 21.31 7.24
CA HIS A 226 6.43 22.52 7.74
C HIS A 226 6.47 22.43 9.27
N THR A 227 7.67 22.24 9.82
CA THR A 227 7.92 22.59 11.22
C THR A 227 7.65 24.08 11.35
N ALA A 228 6.44 24.40 11.83
CA ALA A 228 6.14 25.74 12.32
C ALA A 228 6.98 26.03 13.54
#